data_67a441ffc16379c10db12f86aedde06c
#
_entry.id   67a441ffc16379c10db12f86aedde06c
#
_cell.length_a   1.000
_cell.length_b   1.000
_cell.length_c   1.000
_cell.angle_alpha   90.00
_cell.angle_beta   90.00
_cell.angle_gamma   90.00
#
_symmetry.space_group_name_H-M   'P 1'
#
loop_
_entity.id
_entity.type
_entity.pdbx_description
1 polymer ?
#
loop_
_entity_poly.entity_id
_entity_poly.type
_entity_poly.pdbx_seq_one_letter_code
_entity_poly.pdbx_strand_id
1 'polypeptide(L)'
;MSMTNFIQFDKDDIDKAKGSGLISTIDRDLDIKVTPFDSTNEKAPTHRVYAKSPRGHDIEVGGIWKKTNGEGKPYYTLSIKRLGFNANLGRYPGQDDLALQAIIEWEPRD
;
A
#
# COMPACT_ATOMS: atom_id res chain seq x y z
N MET A 1 9.40 -12.85 -15.58
CA MET A 1 8.93 -11.46 -15.49
C MET A 1 8.74 -11.09 -14.04
N SER A 2 9.35 -10.03 -13.57
CA SER A 2 9.22 -9.63 -12.17
C SER A 2 7.92 -8.84 -11.95
N MET A 3 7.31 -9.05 -10.79
CA MET A 3 6.13 -8.26 -10.40
C MET A 3 6.55 -6.87 -9.96
N THR A 4 5.75 -5.88 -10.30
CA THR A 4 5.92 -4.49 -9.84
C THR A 4 4.60 -3.98 -9.30
N ASN A 5 4.69 -2.98 -8.42
CA ASN A 5 3.52 -2.28 -7.86
C ASN A 5 2.56 -3.24 -7.15
N PHE A 6 3.10 -3.89 -6.13
CA PHE A 6 2.35 -4.85 -5.34
C PHE A 6 2.72 -4.76 -3.87
N ILE A 7 1.86 -5.31 -3.01
CA ILE A 7 2.15 -5.59 -1.61
C ILE A 7 1.73 -7.03 -1.34
N GLN A 8 2.66 -7.84 -0.83
CA GLN A 8 2.36 -9.18 -0.37
C GLN A 8 2.19 -9.13 1.14
N PHE A 9 0.97 -9.32 1.62
CA PHE A 9 0.67 -9.41 3.04
C PHE A 9 0.94 -10.84 3.54
N ASP A 10 1.15 -10.98 4.83
CA ASP A 10 1.43 -12.29 5.44
C ASP A 10 0.16 -13.06 5.82
N LYS A 11 -1.03 -12.44 5.68
CA LYS A 11 -2.32 -13.06 5.97
C LYS A 11 -3.36 -12.58 4.98
N ASP A 12 -4.42 -13.38 4.79
CA ASP A 12 -5.56 -12.97 3.96
C ASP A 12 -6.36 -11.82 4.59
N ASP A 13 -6.42 -11.78 5.92
CA ASP A 13 -7.00 -10.63 6.63
C ASP A 13 -5.96 -9.51 6.69
N ILE A 14 -5.97 -8.69 5.67
CA ILE A 14 -4.95 -7.68 5.49
C ILE A 14 -5.07 -6.52 6.47
N ASP A 15 -6.22 -6.35 7.14
CA ASP A 15 -6.43 -5.26 8.11
C ASP A 15 -5.39 -5.30 9.23
N LYS A 16 -4.91 -6.48 9.60
CA LYS A 16 -3.96 -6.67 10.69
C LYS A 16 -2.68 -7.38 10.24
N ALA A 17 -2.46 -7.43 8.95
CA ALA A 17 -1.31 -8.14 8.38
C ALA A 17 -0.15 -7.19 8.13
N LYS A 18 1.06 -7.71 8.30
CA LYS A 18 2.27 -7.07 7.80
C LYS A 18 2.43 -7.42 6.33
N GLY A 19 3.16 -6.58 5.62
CA GLY A 19 3.44 -6.86 4.22
C GLY A 19 4.73 -6.24 3.75
N SER A 20 5.12 -6.62 2.56
CA SER A 20 6.25 -6.00 1.87
C SER A 20 5.93 -5.94 0.39
N GLY A 21 6.52 -5.00 -0.31
CA GLY A 21 6.22 -4.85 -1.72
C GLY A 21 7.20 -3.94 -2.44
N LEU A 22 6.81 -3.56 -3.62
CA LEU A 22 7.62 -2.75 -4.52
C LEU A 22 6.74 -1.74 -5.23
N ILE A 23 7.19 -0.50 -5.24
CA ILE A 23 6.61 0.55 -6.07
C ILE A 23 7.65 0.93 -7.11
N SER A 24 7.31 0.76 -8.38
CA SER A 24 8.19 1.11 -9.49
C SER A 24 7.50 2.14 -10.37
N THR A 25 8.14 3.28 -10.54
CA THR A 25 7.64 4.35 -11.40
C THR A 25 8.68 4.68 -12.45
N ILE A 26 8.37 5.62 -13.33
CA ILE A 26 9.26 5.98 -14.44
C ILE A 26 10.61 6.51 -13.96
N ASP A 27 10.65 7.09 -12.74
CA ASP A 27 11.85 7.75 -12.24
C ASP A 27 12.40 7.14 -10.96
N ARG A 28 11.78 6.10 -10.38
CA ARG A 28 12.25 5.52 -9.12
C ARG A 28 11.69 4.13 -8.86
N ASP A 29 12.43 3.39 -8.05
CA ASP A 29 12.01 2.11 -7.47
C ASP A 29 12.09 2.21 -5.95
N LEU A 30 11.07 1.70 -5.27
CA LEU A 30 11.00 1.70 -3.81
C LEU A 30 10.63 0.31 -3.31
N ASP A 31 11.49 -0.25 -2.47
CA ASP A 31 11.10 -1.40 -1.66
C ASP A 31 10.35 -0.88 -0.45
N ILE A 32 9.15 -1.38 -0.21
CA ILE A 32 8.32 -0.91 0.89
C ILE A 32 8.02 -2.01 1.88
N LYS A 33 7.87 -1.63 3.14
CA LYS A 33 7.35 -2.47 4.20
C LYS A 33 6.10 -1.85 4.75
N VAL A 34 5.12 -2.68 5.06
CA VAL A 34 3.83 -2.25 5.58
C VAL A 34 3.62 -2.93 6.92
N THR A 35 3.36 -2.13 7.95
CA THR A 35 3.09 -2.66 9.29
C THR A 35 1.72 -2.19 9.76
N PRO A 36 0.92 -3.09 10.40
CA PRO A 36 -0.37 -2.66 10.92
C PRO A 36 -0.20 -1.62 12.02
N PHE A 37 -1.09 -0.64 12.02
CA PHE A 37 -1.10 0.42 13.02
C PHE A 37 -2.42 0.36 13.78
N ASP A 38 -2.33 0.07 15.06
CA ASP A 38 -3.50 -0.04 15.92
C ASP A 38 -3.79 1.31 16.56
N SER A 39 -4.94 1.91 16.21
CA SER A 39 -5.34 3.20 16.74
C SER A 39 -6.86 3.24 16.90
N THR A 40 -7.32 3.92 17.94
CA THR A 40 -8.75 4.16 18.15
C THR A 40 -9.27 5.34 17.34
N ASN A 41 -8.39 6.10 16.70
CA ASN A 41 -8.77 7.25 15.90
C ASN A 41 -9.19 6.78 14.50
N GLU A 42 -10.45 7.05 14.11
CA GLU A 42 -11.00 6.64 12.83
C GLU A 42 -10.27 7.25 11.63
N LYS A 43 -9.60 8.39 11.83
CA LYS A 43 -8.84 9.06 10.77
C LYS A 43 -7.42 8.56 10.65
N ALA A 44 -6.98 7.69 11.56
CA ALA A 44 -5.63 7.14 11.50
C ALA A 44 -5.52 6.07 10.40
N PRO A 45 -4.33 5.87 9.84
CA PRO A 45 -4.14 4.80 8.87
C PRO A 45 -4.29 3.42 9.51
N THR A 46 -4.69 2.44 8.72
CA THR A 46 -4.70 1.03 9.16
C THR A 46 -3.30 0.45 9.18
N HIS A 47 -2.43 0.99 8.33
CA HIS A 47 -1.04 0.55 8.21
C HIS A 47 -0.14 1.76 8.01
N ARG A 48 1.11 1.63 8.48
CA ARG A 48 2.16 2.58 8.15
C ARG A 48 3.05 1.97 7.09
N VAL A 49 3.54 2.80 6.18
CA VAL A 49 4.37 2.37 5.07
C VAL A 49 5.77 2.94 5.25
N TYR A 50 6.77 2.06 5.15
CA TYR A 50 8.18 2.43 5.28
C TYR A 50 8.90 2.08 3.98
N ALA A 51 9.85 2.92 3.61
CA ALA A 51 10.72 2.67 2.48
C ALA A 51 12.18 2.71 2.94
N LYS A 52 13.05 2.04 2.20
CA LYS A 52 14.48 2.03 2.50
C LYS A 52 15.15 3.30 1.99
N SER A 53 15.96 3.93 2.83
CA SER A 53 16.85 5.00 2.40
C SER A 53 18.02 4.41 1.61
N PRO A 54 18.85 5.24 0.95
CA PRO A 54 20.01 4.73 0.23
C PRO A 54 20.99 3.92 1.10
N ARG A 55 21.00 4.16 2.41
CA ARG A 55 21.83 3.38 3.34
C ARG A 55 21.09 2.23 4.01
N GLY A 56 19.86 1.93 3.58
CA GLY A 56 19.10 0.80 4.07
C GLY A 56 18.33 1.03 5.36
N HIS A 57 18.09 2.28 5.74
CA HIS A 57 17.27 2.60 6.91
C HIS A 57 15.79 2.64 6.54
N ASP A 58 14.94 2.14 7.42
CA ASP A 58 13.49 2.22 7.22
C ASP A 58 13.02 3.63 7.57
N ILE A 59 12.39 4.29 6.61
CA ILE A 59 11.86 5.64 6.78
C ILE A 59 10.37 5.60 6.53
N GLU A 60 9.58 6.12 7.48
CA GLU A 60 8.14 6.22 7.31
C GLU A 60 7.81 7.22 6.20
N VAL A 61 7.16 6.75 5.15
CA VAL A 61 6.87 7.58 3.98
C VAL A 61 5.39 7.81 3.75
N GLY A 62 4.53 6.98 4.34
CA GLY A 62 3.10 7.12 4.12
C GLY A 62 2.30 6.14 4.95
N GLY A 63 1.07 5.89 4.49
CA GLY A 63 0.15 5.00 5.15
C GLY A 63 -0.89 4.42 4.22
N ILE A 64 -1.64 3.47 4.74
CA ILE A 64 -2.77 2.86 4.07
C ILE A 64 -4.01 3.14 4.90
N TRP A 65 -5.07 3.62 4.27
CA TRP A 65 -6.35 3.90 4.91
C TRP A 65 -7.43 3.01 4.33
N LYS A 66 -8.26 2.45 5.20
CA LYS A 66 -9.45 1.70 4.78
C LYS A 66 -10.61 2.66 4.64
N LYS A 67 -11.25 2.66 3.47
CA LYS A 67 -12.37 3.53 3.16
C LYS A 67 -13.54 2.70 2.65
N THR A 68 -14.71 3.33 2.58
CA THR A 68 -15.91 2.69 2.07
C THR A 68 -16.38 3.48 0.85
N ASN A 69 -16.68 2.76 -0.24
CA ASN A 69 -17.17 3.41 -1.46
C ASN A 69 -18.67 3.70 -1.35
N GLY A 70 -19.24 4.31 -2.40
CA GLY A 70 -20.67 4.68 -2.43
C GLY A 70 -21.62 3.49 -2.37
N GLU A 71 -21.14 2.27 -2.62
CA GLU A 71 -21.92 1.04 -2.52
C GLU A 71 -21.77 0.34 -1.18
N GLY A 72 -21.03 0.94 -0.24
CA GLY A 72 -20.81 0.35 1.07
C GLY A 72 -19.70 -0.69 1.13
N LYS A 73 -18.95 -0.88 0.05
CA LYS A 73 -17.86 -1.87 0.01
C LYS A 73 -16.56 -1.25 0.48
N PRO A 74 -15.78 -1.95 1.31
CA PRO A 74 -14.51 -1.41 1.78
C PRO A 74 -13.45 -1.47 0.67
N TYR A 75 -12.56 -0.49 0.69
CA TYR A 75 -11.38 -0.48 -0.16
C TYR A 75 -10.24 0.20 0.59
N TYR A 76 -9.02 0.03 0.08
CA TYR A 76 -7.83 0.57 0.72
C TYR A 76 -7.17 1.58 -0.18
N THR A 77 -6.70 2.67 0.41
CA THR A 77 -5.90 3.67 -0.31
C THR A 77 -4.50 3.73 0.28
N LEU A 78 -3.51 3.80 -0.59
CA LEU A 78 -2.12 3.99 -0.23
C LEU A 78 -1.73 5.43 -0.56
N SER A 79 -1.15 6.14 0.40
CA SER A 79 -0.68 7.50 0.17
C SER A 79 0.74 7.64 0.67
N ILE A 80 1.63 8.09 -0.21
CA ILE A 80 3.02 8.43 0.13
C ILE A 80 3.16 9.93 -0.07
N LYS A 81 2.88 10.69 0.99
CA LYS A 81 2.77 12.15 0.90
C LYS A 81 4.04 12.82 0.42
N ARG A 82 5.20 12.30 0.83
CA ARG A 82 6.49 12.89 0.45
C ARG A 82 6.76 12.84 -1.04
N LEU A 83 6.13 11.88 -1.74
CA LEU A 83 6.32 11.68 -3.16
C LEU A 83 5.11 12.12 -3.99
N GLY A 84 4.04 12.57 -3.33
CA GLY A 84 2.80 12.89 -4.02
C GLY A 84 2.16 11.67 -4.68
N PHE A 85 2.45 10.47 -4.17
CA PHE A 85 1.97 9.22 -4.75
C PHE A 85 0.70 8.77 -4.05
N ASN A 86 -0.36 8.53 -4.82
CA ASN A 86 -1.63 8.03 -4.31
C ASN A 86 -2.08 6.86 -5.16
N ALA A 87 -2.58 5.82 -4.51
CA ALA A 87 -3.00 4.61 -5.19
C ALA A 87 -4.10 3.91 -4.40
N ASN A 88 -4.83 3.04 -5.08
CA ASN A 88 -5.74 2.11 -4.42
C ASN A 88 -5.10 0.72 -4.41
N LEU A 89 -5.45 -0.09 -3.42
CA LEU A 89 -5.08 -1.49 -3.41
C LEU A 89 -6.21 -2.30 -4.02
N GLY A 90 -5.86 -3.29 -4.82
CA GLY A 90 -6.82 -4.20 -5.41
C GLY A 90 -6.21 -5.58 -5.53
N ARG A 91 -7.05 -6.58 -5.80
CA ARG A 91 -6.57 -7.94 -5.98
C ARG A 91 -5.61 -8.00 -7.18
N TYR A 92 -4.44 -8.61 -6.98
CA TYR A 92 -3.48 -8.76 -8.08
C TYR A 92 -4.05 -9.72 -9.12
N PRO A 93 -4.07 -9.32 -10.41
CA PRO A 93 -4.73 -10.13 -11.44
C PRO A 93 -3.98 -11.43 -11.72
N GLY A 94 -4.75 -12.44 -12.16
CA GLY A 94 -4.18 -13.72 -12.59
C GLY A 94 -3.87 -14.70 -11.47
N GLN A 95 -4.39 -14.47 -10.26
CA GLN A 95 -4.15 -15.33 -9.11
C GLN A 95 -5.25 -15.16 -8.06
N ASP A 96 -5.32 -16.06 -7.09
CA ASP A 96 -6.42 -16.09 -6.11
C ASP A 96 -6.01 -15.72 -4.68
N ASP A 97 -4.76 -15.36 -4.45
CA ASP A 97 -4.27 -15.00 -3.12
C ASP A 97 -4.74 -13.59 -2.74
N LEU A 98 -5.63 -13.51 -1.75
CA LEU A 98 -6.14 -12.21 -1.27
C LEU A 98 -5.07 -11.40 -0.54
N ALA A 99 -4.02 -12.05 -0.06
CA ALA A 99 -2.91 -11.36 0.60
C ALA A 99 -1.98 -10.67 -0.39
N LEU A 100 -2.08 -10.98 -1.67
CA LEU A 100 -1.30 -10.32 -2.72
C LEU A 100 -2.15 -9.21 -3.34
N GLN A 101 -1.78 -7.97 -3.06
CA GLN A 101 -2.53 -6.80 -3.52
C GLN A 101 -1.73 -6.03 -4.56
N ALA A 102 -2.42 -5.59 -5.62
CA ALA A 102 -1.84 -4.70 -6.60
C ALA A 102 -1.94 -3.25 -6.12
N ILE A 103 -0.93 -2.47 -6.45
CA ILE A 103 -0.94 -1.03 -6.20
C ILE A 103 -1.36 -0.35 -7.51
N ILE A 104 -2.55 0.24 -7.50
CA ILE A 104 -3.16 0.85 -8.69
C ILE A 104 -3.08 2.36 -8.52
N GLU A 105 -2.11 2.97 -9.20
CA GLU A 105 -1.88 4.41 -9.09
C GLU A 105 -3.07 5.19 -9.65
N TRP A 106 -3.45 6.25 -8.93
CA TRP A 106 -4.49 7.15 -9.40
C TRP A 106 -4.01 7.92 -10.63
N GLU A 107 -4.90 8.07 -11.59
CA GLU A 107 -4.59 8.89 -12.76
C GLU A 107 -4.43 10.34 -12.33
N PRO A 108 -3.42 11.06 -12.85
CA PRO A 108 -3.27 12.46 -12.53
C PRO A 108 -4.47 13.26 -13.03
N ARG A 109 -4.87 14.21 -12.22
CA ARG A 109 -5.95 15.14 -12.59
C ARG A 109 -5.35 16.43 -13.10
N ASP A 110 -5.87 16.85 -14.19
CA ASP A 110 -5.48 18.14 -14.76
C ASP A 110 -6.13 19.29 -14.03
#